data_a79e9ad775683358a9b2fbfe1d8fd80a
#
_entry.id   a79e9ad775683358a9b2fbfe1d8fd80a
#
_cell.length_a   1.000
_cell.length_b   1.000
_cell.length_c   1.000
_cell.angle_alpha   90.00
_cell.angle_beta   90.00
_cell.angle_gamma   90.00
#
_symmetry.space_group_name_H-M   'P 1'
#
loop_
_entity.id
_entity.type
_entity.pdbx_description
1 polymer ?
#
loop_
_entity_poly.entity_id
_entity_poly.type
_entity_poly.pdbx_seq_one_letter_code
_entity_poly.pdbx_strand_id
1 'polypeptide(L)'
;MLTIAVVLLAALLVACSGGSDESVELDLSGIQTLNDGFHYEAWVTINGEYQSLGKFNVSTNGLLATPDGRTIKNGEFAITPQNDFEIDDVTAVMVSIESSEDMDGVPSDTRFLAGPIVDGVASLVVGDAGAIGNTFENANGFYILATPTDGHLRTNENSGIWFRRAVDQLEPDPRGLYVPELPDGWLYEGFVDIEGIPVTSGKFWDPWDIDMSAPYSGPADMNTTDIFDVMFDEYVSVVVQGENGTELFTGPEGWRMFQKDGLGLDLFFHGPPEPGEDYLLNAPPGLTFPVDLAGMDLYVTIEPDPDDSPEPFGLKTLVGTIPVNAVSHHTYILRPGFMDFPTGTATLN
;
A
#
# COMPACT_ATOMS: atom_id res chain seq x y z
N MET A 1 82.17 30.14 -17.49
CA MET A 1 81.71 28.85 -16.98
C MET A 1 80.16 28.89 -17.01
N LEU A 2 79.60 28.19 -17.96
CA LEU A 2 78.17 28.17 -18.23
C LEU A 2 77.65 26.82 -17.73
N THR A 3 76.84 26.83 -16.67
CA THR A 3 76.30 25.61 -16.09
C THR A 3 74.93 25.35 -16.73
N ILE A 4 74.86 24.27 -17.52
CA ILE A 4 73.61 23.80 -18.13
C ILE A 4 72.89 22.93 -17.10
N ALA A 5 71.72 23.36 -16.69
CA ALA A 5 70.81 22.58 -15.84
C ALA A 5 69.94 21.71 -16.78
N VAL A 6 70.10 20.40 -16.69
CA VAL A 6 69.23 19.43 -17.37
C VAL A 6 67.99 19.20 -16.49
N VAL A 7 66.85 19.64 -16.97
CA VAL A 7 65.57 19.33 -16.33
C VAL A 7 65.09 17.99 -16.90
N LEU A 8 65.12 16.93 -16.08
CA LEU A 8 64.47 15.67 -16.38
C LEU A 8 62.96 15.82 -16.17
N LEU A 9 62.21 15.81 -17.28
CA LEU A 9 60.76 15.73 -17.26
C LEU A 9 60.38 14.26 -17.07
N ALA A 10 60.01 13.85 -15.87
CA ALA A 10 59.40 12.56 -15.62
C ALA A 10 57.95 12.57 -16.15
N ALA A 11 57.73 11.91 -17.26
CA ALA A 11 56.38 11.64 -17.74
C ALA A 11 55.73 10.59 -16.82
N LEU A 12 54.78 11.00 -15.97
CA LEU A 12 53.87 10.07 -15.34
C LEU A 12 53.00 9.48 -16.40
N LEU A 13 53.29 8.24 -16.79
CA LEU A 13 52.31 7.37 -17.49
C LEU A 13 51.26 7.03 -16.43
N VAL A 14 50.14 7.75 -16.46
CA VAL A 14 48.89 7.26 -15.86
C VAL A 14 48.49 6.08 -16.73
N ALA A 15 48.76 4.88 -16.25
CA ALA A 15 48.14 3.68 -16.77
C ALA A 15 46.63 3.84 -16.56
N CYS A 16 45.87 4.16 -17.57
CA CYS A 16 44.46 3.82 -17.58
C CYS A 16 44.41 2.29 -17.50
N SER A 17 44.22 1.77 -16.31
CA SER A 17 43.66 0.42 -16.14
C SER A 17 42.29 0.49 -16.81
N GLY A 18 42.13 -0.17 -17.95
CA GLY A 18 40.82 -0.50 -18.49
C GLY A 18 40.20 -1.46 -17.49
N GLY A 19 39.56 -0.91 -16.45
CA GLY A 19 38.63 -1.69 -15.70
C GLY A 19 37.49 -2.06 -16.63
N SER A 20 37.07 -3.29 -16.65
CA SER A 20 35.76 -3.67 -17.13
C SER A 20 34.78 -2.69 -16.49
N ASP A 21 33.95 -2.04 -17.28
CA ASP A 21 32.87 -1.17 -16.74
C ASP A 21 31.86 -2.10 -16.07
N GLU A 22 32.15 -2.51 -14.84
CA GLU A 22 31.27 -3.35 -14.03
C GLU A 22 29.96 -2.61 -13.79
N SER A 23 28.85 -3.30 -13.97
CA SER A 23 27.53 -2.71 -13.85
C SER A 23 26.46 -3.72 -13.41
N VAL A 24 25.37 -3.19 -12.85
CA VAL A 24 24.13 -3.94 -12.60
C VAL A 24 23.06 -3.42 -13.57
N GLU A 25 22.56 -4.28 -14.43
CA GLU A 25 21.46 -3.98 -15.34
C GLU A 25 20.14 -4.39 -14.71
N LEU A 26 19.19 -3.44 -14.57
CA LEU A 26 17.83 -3.66 -14.09
C LEU A 26 16.85 -3.65 -15.27
N ASP A 27 16.07 -4.71 -15.40
CA ASP A 27 14.92 -4.79 -16.29
C ASP A 27 13.67 -4.99 -15.41
N LEU A 28 12.84 -3.94 -15.29
CA LEU A 28 11.70 -3.88 -14.38
C LEU A 28 10.40 -3.77 -15.18
N SER A 29 9.38 -4.50 -14.77
CA SER A 29 8.08 -4.56 -15.42
C SER A 29 6.96 -4.30 -14.41
N GLY A 30 5.92 -3.55 -14.83
CA GLY A 30 4.75 -3.27 -14.01
C GLY A 30 4.95 -2.22 -12.92
N ILE A 31 6.13 -1.55 -12.87
CA ILE A 31 6.36 -0.46 -11.92
C ILE A 31 5.77 0.85 -12.45
N GLN A 32 5.26 1.68 -11.55
CA GLN A 32 4.64 2.97 -11.88
C GLN A 32 5.61 4.13 -11.70
N THR A 33 5.30 5.26 -12.31
CA THR A 33 5.97 6.54 -12.01
C THR A 33 5.56 6.98 -10.61
N LEU A 34 6.52 7.29 -9.75
CA LEU A 34 6.25 7.89 -8.44
C LEU A 34 6.00 9.39 -8.58
N ASN A 35 5.20 9.94 -7.68
CA ASN A 35 4.92 11.37 -7.61
C ASN A 35 6.15 12.16 -7.16
N ASP A 36 6.11 13.49 -7.38
CA ASP A 36 7.12 14.41 -6.89
C ASP A 36 7.28 14.25 -5.36
N GLY A 37 8.50 14.12 -4.92
CA GLY A 37 8.82 13.87 -3.51
C GLY A 37 9.29 12.46 -3.21
N PHE A 38 9.09 11.52 -4.14
CA PHE A 38 9.55 10.14 -4.03
C PHE A 38 10.35 9.69 -5.25
N HIS A 39 11.17 8.68 -5.07
CA HIS A 39 11.91 8.00 -6.13
C HIS A 39 12.18 6.55 -5.72
N TYR A 40 12.50 5.72 -6.69
CA TYR A 40 13.06 4.41 -6.42
C TYR A 40 14.57 4.52 -6.20
N GLU A 41 15.12 3.65 -5.37
CA GLU A 41 16.54 3.47 -5.24
C GLU A 41 16.92 2.00 -5.39
N ALA A 42 17.95 1.74 -6.18
CA ALA A 42 18.48 0.41 -6.38
C ALA A 42 19.64 0.16 -5.42
N TRP A 43 19.65 -1.02 -4.82
CA TRP A 43 20.63 -1.43 -3.83
C TRP A 43 21.20 -2.81 -4.14
N VAL A 44 22.45 -2.99 -3.81
CA VAL A 44 23.07 -4.32 -3.72
C VAL A 44 23.32 -4.69 -2.27
N THR A 45 23.28 -5.99 -1.98
CA THR A 45 23.63 -6.53 -0.65
C THR A 45 24.99 -7.21 -0.71
N ILE A 46 25.90 -6.79 0.15
CA ILE A 46 27.26 -7.31 0.27
C ILE A 46 27.52 -7.58 1.75
N ASN A 47 27.87 -8.81 2.09
CA ASN A 47 28.09 -9.22 3.49
C ASN A 47 26.94 -8.87 4.46
N GLY A 48 25.70 -8.77 3.94
CA GLY A 48 24.52 -8.40 4.71
C GLY A 48 24.28 -6.90 4.87
N GLU A 49 25.13 -6.05 4.29
CA GLU A 49 24.99 -4.59 4.27
C GLU A 49 24.48 -4.12 2.90
N TYR A 50 23.65 -3.06 2.89
CA TYR A 50 23.15 -2.45 1.66
C TYR A 50 24.12 -1.38 1.16
N GLN A 51 24.30 -1.34 -0.17
CA GLN A 51 25.00 -0.26 -0.85
C GLN A 51 24.17 0.23 -2.03
N SER A 52 24.02 1.55 -2.12
CA SER A 52 23.23 2.19 -3.18
C SER A 52 23.95 2.06 -4.53
N LEU A 53 23.21 1.66 -5.56
CA LEU A 53 23.60 1.75 -6.96
C LEU A 53 23.17 3.09 -7.56
N GLY A 54 22.09 3.67 -7.02
CA GLY A 54 21.60 4.98 -7.46
C GLY A 54 20.08 5.10 -7.47
N LYS A 55 19.65 6.35 -7.53
CA LYS A 55 18.25 6.78 -7.52
C LYS A 55 17.68 6.84 -8.93
N PHE A 56 16.43 6.42 -9.08
CA PHE A 56 15.74 6.46 -10.35
C PHE A 56 14.23 6.65 -10.19
N ASN A 57 13.55 6.93 -11.27
CA ASN A 57 12.11 6.88 -11.42
C ASN A 57 11.77 6.27 -12.79
N VAL A 58 10.49 6.02 -13.02
CA VAL A 58 10.00 5.54 -14.31
C VAL A 58 9.40 6.71 -15.05
N SER A 59 9.89 6.94 -16.26
CA SER A 59 9.35 7.96 -17.14
C SER A 59 8.03 7.52 -17.78
N THR A 60 7.26 8.44 -18.32
CA THR A 60 5.96 8.18 -18.95
C THR A 60 5.98 7.18 -20.11
N ASN A 61 7.16 6.88 -20.67
CA ASN A 61 7.36 5.87 -21.70
C ASN A 61 7.91 4.54 -21.15
N GLY A 62 7.91 4.37 -19.82
CA GLY A 62 8.31 3.13 -19.15
C GLY A 62 9.82 2.91 -19.01
N LEU A 63 10.65 3.90 -19.34
CA LEU A 63 12.10 3.80 -19.19
C LEU A 63 12.55 4.29 -17.82
N LEU A 64 13.59 3.65 -17.28
CA LEU A 64 14.25 4.14 -16.07
C LEU A 64 14.96 5.45 -16.34
N ALA A 65 14.81 6.40 -15.45
CA ALA A 65 15.45 7.72 -15.54
C ALA A 65 15.93 8.17 -14.17
N THR A 66 17.02 8.91 -14.12
CA THR A 66 17.48 9.58 -12.91
C THR A 66 16.45 10.60 -12.43
N PRO A 67 16.44 11.02 -11.14
CA PRO A 67 15.50 12.02 -10.65
C PRO A 67 15.50 13.35 -11.41
N ASP A 68 16.62 13.71 -12.05
CA ASP A 68 16.72 14.89 -12.93
C ASP A 68 16.26 14.62 -14.38
N GLY A 69 15.64 13.46 -14.66
CA GLY A 69 14.98 13.11 -15.91
C GLY A 69 15.89 12.56 -17.02
N ARG A 70 17.15 12.26 -16.73
CA ARG A 70 18.04 11.62 -17.71
C ARG A 70 17.78 10.12 -17.77
N THR A 71 17.53 9.60 -18.98
CA THR A 71 17.34 8.16 -19.18
C THR A 71 18.55 7.37 -18.72
N ILE A 72 18.34 6.34 -17.92
CA ILE A 72 19.34 5.32 -17.56
C ILE A 72 19.36 4.34 -18.72
N LYS A 73 20.47 4.35 -19.45
CA LYS A 73 20.60 3.57 -20.68
C LYS A 73 20.56 2.08 -20.37
N ASN A 74 19.64 1.35 -20.98
CA ASN A 74 19.43 -0.09 -20.78
C ASN A 74 19.14 -0.49 -19.31
N GLY A 75 18.75 0.44 -18.41
CA GLY A 75 18.63 0.13 -16.99
C GLY A 75 19.96 -0.12 -16.27
N GLU A 76 21.08 0.35 -16.85
CA GLU A 76 22.44 0.03 -16.41
C GLU A 76 22.94 1.02 -15.36
N PHE A 77 23.28 0.50 -14.19
CA PHE A 77 23.89 1.23 -13.08
C PHE A 77 25.37 0.85 -13.00
N ALA A 78 26.23 1.79 -13.38
CA ALA A 78 27.68 1.56 -13.38
C ALA A 78 28.22 1.47 -11.95
N ILE A 79 29.03 0.46 -11.68
CA ILE A 79 29.81 0.38 -10.44
C ILE A 79 31.04 1.27 -10.64
N THR A 80 31.12 2.29 -9.80
CA THR A 80 32.20 3.31 -9.89
C THR A 80 33.27 3.02 -8.85
N PRO A 81 34.50 3.56 -9.02
CA PRO A 81 35.57 3.42 -8.02
C PRO A 81 35.22 4.00 -6.63
N GLN A 82 34.13 4.76 -6.49
CA GLN A 82 33.62 5.24 -5.22
C GLN A 82 32.80 4.17 -4.49
N ASN A 83 32.33 3.15 -5.19
CA ASN A 83 31.71 1.97 -4.58
C ASN A 83 32.85 1.12 -3.99
N ASP A 84 32.79 0.83 -2.70
CA ASP A 84 33.86 0.10 -1.97
C ASP A 84 33.56 -1.41 -1.94
N PHE A 85 33.27 -2.00 -3.13
CA PHE A 85 33.01 -3.43 -3.30
C PHE A 85 33.40 -3.94 -4.69
N GLU A 86 33.58 -5.24 -4.79
CA GLU A 86 33.73 -5.97 -6.05
C GLU A 86 32.38 -6.57 -6.47
N ILE A 87 32.08 -6.61 -7.78
CA ILE A 87 30.79 -7.10 -8.29
C ILE A 87 30.52 -8.55 -7.89
N ASP A 88 31.57 -9.36 -7.77
CA ASP A 88 31.47 -10.76 -7.38
C ASP A 88 31.05 -10.97 -5.92
N ASP A 89 31.12 -9.92 -5.08
CA ASP A 89 30.70 -9.97 -3.68
C ASP A 89 29.19 -9.69 -3.51
N VAL A 90 28.50 -9.31 -4.57
CA VAL A 90 27.06 -9.03 -4.56
C VAL A 90 26.25 -10.30 -4.35
N THR A 91 25.46 -10.36 -3.31
CA THR A 91 24.63 -11.52 -2.93
C THR A 91 23.16 -11.37 -3.23
N ALA A 92 22.66 -10.13 -3.29
CA ALA A 92 21.26 -9.84 -3.62
C ALA A 92 21.14 -8.43 -4.20
N VAL A 93 20.03 -8.18 -4.88
CA VAL A 93 19.62 -6.84 -5.34
C VAL A 93 18.25 -6.53 -4.76
N MET A 94 18.02 -5.27 -4.40
CA MET A 94 16.76 -4.79 -3.86
C MET A 94 16.45 -3.40 -4.43
N VAL A 95 15.17 -3.08 -4.54
CA VAL A 95 14.63 -1.75 -4.90
C VAL A 95 13.72 -1.30 -3.76
N SER A 96 13.95 -0.09 -3.26
CA SER A 96 13.09 0.58 -2.28
C SER A 96 12.42 1.82 -2.90
N ILE A 97 11.45 2.36 -2.17
CA ILE A 97 10.85 3.67 -2.44
C ILE A 97 11.40 4.63 -1.38
N GLU A 98 12.07 5.68 -1.82
CA GLU A 98 12.74 6.63 -0.94
C GLU A 98 12.10 8.03 -1.08
N SER A 99 12.05 8.77 0.04
CA SER A 99 11.73 10.19 -0.01
C SER A 99 12.86 10.97 -0.69
N SER A 100 12.52 11.99 -1.48
CA SER A 100 13.52 12.88 -2.07
C SER A 100 14.32 13.68 -1.04
N GLU A 101 13.82 13.77 0.19
CA GLU A 101 14.49 14.42 1.31
C GLU A 101 15.42 13.46 2.07
N ASP A 102 15.34 12.16 1.78
CA ASP A 102 16.18 11.16 2.41
C ASP A 102 17.63 11.27 1.90
N MET A 103 18.58 11.31 2.85
CA MET A 103 20.00 11.49 2.60
C MET A 103 20.88 10.57 3.46
N ASP A 104 20.31 9.59 4.14
CA ASP A 104 21.05 8.81 5.11
C ASP A 104 21.85 7.63 4.49
N GLY A 105 21.52 7.25 3.26
CA GLY A 105 22.21 6.16 2.53
C GLY A 105 21.89 4.77 3.06
N VAL A 106 20.75 4.62 3.74
CA VAL A 106 20.19 3.34 4.21
C VAL A 106 18.82 3.16 3.53
N PRO A 107 18.50 1.97 3.02
CA PRO A 107 17.17 1.78 2.42
C PRO A 107 16.07 1.98 3.45
N SER A 108 15.01 2.67 3.04
CA SER A 108 13.78 2.82 3.82
C SER A 108 13.13 1.46 4.12
N ASP A 109 12.12 1.47 4.96
CA ASP A 109 11.32 0.27 5.22
C ASP A 109 10.39 -0.07 4.05
N THR A 110 10.19 0.85 3.09
CA THR A 110 9.39 0.65 1.87
C THR A 110 10.17 -0.15 0.82
N ARG A 111 10.54 -1.38 1.16
CA ARG A 111 11.28 -2.29 0.29
C ARG A 111 10.32 -2.98 -0.67
N PHE A 112 10.49 -2.69 -1.95
CA PHE A 112 9.49 -2.97 -2.96
C PHE A 112 9.70 -4.28 -3.73
N LEU A 113 10.91 -4.47 -4.27
CA LEU A 113 11.30 -5.66 -5.02
C LEU A 113 12.67 -6.15 -4.52
N ALA A 114 12.85 -7.45 -4.40
CA ALA A 114 14.16 -8.01 -4.06
C ALA A 114 14.36 -9.41 -4.63
N GLY A 115 15.62 -9.85 -4.68
CA GLY A 115 15.98 -11.20 -5.05
C GLY A 115 17.47 -11.49 -4.84
N PRO A 116 17.82 -12.74 -4.48
CA PRO A 116 19.21 -13.18 -4.37
C PRO A 116 19.85 -13.33 -5.75
N ILE A 117 21.16 -13.11 -5.82
CA ILE A 117 21.95 -13.40 -7.03
C ILE A 117 22.18 -14.90 -7.13
N VAL A 118 21.80 -15.46 -8.27
CA VAL A 118 22.09 -16.86 -8.65
C VAL A 118 22.66 -16.86 -10.06
N ASP A 119 23.87 -17.37 -10.23
CA ASP A 119 24.57 -17.40 -11.51
C ASP A 119 24.63 -16.01 -12.21
N GLY A 120 24.88 -14.95 -11.43
CA GLY A 120 25.00 -13.57 -11.92
C GLY A 120 23.66 -12.84 -12.18
N VAL A 121 22.52 -13.45 -11.86
CA VAL A 121 21.19 -12.86 -12.09
C VAL A 121 20.34 -12.96 -10.84
N ALA A 122 19.59 -11.90 -10.50
CA ALA A 122 18.53 -11.93 -9.52
C ALA A 122 17.16 -11.84 -10.21
N SER A 123 16.19 -12.63 -9.74
CA SER A 123 14.77 -12.44 -10.05
C SER A 123 14.17 -11.57 -8.95
N LEU A 124 13.74 -10.37 -9.30
CA LEU A 124 13.22 -9.38 -8.36
C LEU A 124 11.71 -9.51 -8.26
N VAL A 125 11.23 -9.80 -7.05
CA VAL A 125 9.80 -10.00 -6.78
C VAL A 125 9.39 -9.36 -5.45
N VAL A 126 8.13 -8.98 -5.35
CA VAL A 126 7.49 -8.46 -4.12
C VAL A 126 7.55 -9.50 -2.98
N GLY A 127 7.43 -10.78 -3.33
CA GLY A 127 7.39 -11.89 -2.36
C GLY A 127 8.74 -12.30 -1.76
N ASP A 128 9.85 -11.71 -2.19
CA ASP A 128 11.16 -11.98 -1.59
C ASP A 128 11.24 -11.43 -0.16
N ALA A 129 11.96 -12.14 0.72
CA ALA A 129 12.13 -11.74 2.12
C ALA A 129 12.87 -10.41 2.31
N GLY A 130 13.60 -9.96 1.30
CA GLY A 130 14.24 -8.64 1.26
C GLY A 130 13.31 -7.51 0.80
N ALA A 131 12.08 -7.82 0.39
CA ALA A 131 11.03 -6.87 0.01
C ALA A 131 9.83 -7.00 0.98
N ILE A 132 8.59 -7.01 0.47
CA ILE A 132 7.39 -7.19 1.32
C ILE A 132 7.33 -8.60 1.95
N GLY A 133 7.94 -9.59 1.32
CA GLY A 133 8.10 -10.93 1.93
C GLY A 133 6.89 -11.83 1.83
N ASN A 134 5.88 -11.48 1.01
CA ASN A 134 4.69 -12.29 0.84
C ASN A 134 4.25 -12.34 -0.64
N THR A 135 3.81 -13.52 -1.10
CA THR A 135 3.33 -13.70 -2.48
C THR A 135 1.86 -13.35 -2.66
N PHE A 136 1.09 -13.22 -1.60
CA PHE A 136 -0.37 -12.94 -1.60
C PHE A 136 -1.23 -13.96 -2.34
N GLU A 137 -0.68 -15.12 -2.69
CA GLU A 137 -1.40 -16.19 -3.42
C GLU A 137 -2.62 -16.71 -2.66
N ASN A 138 -2.60 -16.66 -1.33
CA ASN A 138 -3.68 -17.10 -0.46
C ASN A 138 -4.57 -15.97 0.04
N ALA A 139 -4.32 -14.73 -0.40
CA ALA A 139 -5.17 -13.61 -0.07
C ALA A 139 -6.59 -13.83 -0.60
N ASN A 140 -7.58 -13.54 0.20
CA ASN A 140 -8.96 -13.55 -0.21
C ASN A 140 -9.75 -12.51 0.60
N GLY A 141 -10.90 -12.10 0.08
CA GLY A 141 -11.69 -11.09 0.75
C GLY A 141 -13.17 -11.22 0.47
N PHE A 142 -13.93 -10.59 1.37
CA PHE A 142 -15.38 -10.47 1.29
C PHE A 142 -15.76 -9.02 1.56
N TYR A 143 -16.85 -8.59 0.97
CA TYR A 143 -17.41 -7.28 1.22
C TYR A 143 -18.93 -7.32 1.19
N ILE A 144 -19.54 -6.31 1.77
CA ILE A 144 -20.96 -6.00 1.65
C ILE A 144 -21.14 -4.58 1.14
N LEU A 145 -22.32 -4.29 0.61
CA LEU A 145 -22.79 -2.92 0.41
C LEU A 145 -23.69 -2.55 1.59
N ALA A 146 -23.41 -1.44 2.22
CA ALA A 146 -24.20 -0.87 3.32
C ALA A 146 -23.79 0.58 3.56
N THR A 147 -24.68 1.40 4.12
CA THR A 147 -24.40 2.78 4.54
C THR A 147 -24.76 2.98 6.01
N PRO A 148 -23.99 2.40 6.95
CA PRO A 148 -24.28 2.48 8.37
C PRO A 148 -24.25 3.90 8.93
N THR A 149 -23.69 4.87 8.22
CA THR A 149 -23.61 6.27 8.68
C THR A 149 -24.69 7.18 8.09
N ASP A 150 -25.66 6.66 7.32
CA ASP A 150 -26.77 7.45 6.79
C ASP A 150 -27.99 7.52 7.75
N GLY A 151 -27.87 6.95 8.93
CA GLY A 151 -28.91 6.88 9.93
C GLY A 151 -29.89 5.71 9.70
N HIS A 152 -31.04 5.80 10.36
CA HIS A 152 -32.05 4.72 10.35
C HIS A 152 -32.92 4.63 9.08
N LEU A 153 -32.69 5.52 8.12
CA LEU A 153 -33.52 5.59 6.92
C LEU A 153 -33.29 4.44 5.96
N ARG A 154 -32.19 3.71 6.08
CA ARG A 154 -31.79 2.62 5.19
C ARG A 154 -31.95 2.99 3.71
N THR A 155 -31.52 4.20 3.40
CA THR A 155 -31.52 4.73 2.04
C THR A 155 -30.10 4.69 1.50
N ASN A 156 -29.94 4.58 0.20
CA ASN A 156 -28.61 4.57 -0.42
C ASN A 156 -27.68 3.43 -0.01
N GLU A 157 -28.19 2.32 0.48
CA GLU A 157 -27.41 1.18 0.99
C GLU A 157 -26.36 0.64 0.02
N ASN A 158 -26.51 0.88 -1.27
CA ASN A 158 -25.52 0.54 -2.28
C ASN A 158 -24.44 1.63 -2.45
N SER A 159 -24.50 2.71 -1.67
CA SER A 159 -23.50 3.81 -1.74
C SER A 159 -22.34 3.65 -0.76
N GLY A 160 -22.28 2.54 -0.05
CA GLY A 160 -21.18 2.24 0.87
C GLY A 160 -20.60 0.87 0.62
N ILE A 161 -19.34 0.69 0.96
CA ILE A 161 -18.60 -0.56 0.85
C ILE A 161 -17.89 -0.86 2.16
N TRP A 162 -18.06 -2.08 2.68
CA TRP A 162 -17.43 -2.52 3.93
C TRP A 162 -16.79 -3.88 3.70
N PHE A 163 -15.53 -4.01 4.05
CA PHE A 163 -14.76 -5.25 3.91
C PHE A 163 -15.09 -6.21 5.04
N ARG A 164 -16.30 -6.71 4.99
CA ARG A 164 -16.85 -7.64 5.97
C ARG A 164 -17.81 -8.62 5.33
N ARG A 165 -18.24 -9.62 6.08
CA ARG A 165 -19.34 -10.50 5.72
C ARG A 165 -20.65 -10.00 6.31
N ALA A 166 -21.75 -10.28 5.63
CA ALA A 166 -23.06 -10.28 6.26
C ALA A 166 -23.10 -11.38 7.31
N VAL A 167 -23.42 -11.01 8.55
CA VAL A 167 -23.46 -11.96 9.68
C VAL A 167 -24.83 -12.60 9.74
N ASP A 168 -24.87 -13.92 9.83
CA ASP A 168 -26.08 -14.68 10.13
C ASP A 168 -25.79 -15.73 11.21
N GLN A 169 -26.79 -16.53 11.58
CA GLN A 169 -26.63 -17.55 12.62
C GLN A 169 -25.67 -18.69 12.21
N LEU A 170 -25.39 -18.86 10.93
CA LEU A 170 -24.53 -19.90 10.39
C LEU A 170 -23.09 -19.39 10.16
N GLU A 171 -22.94 -18.11 9.88
CA GLU A 171 -21.68 -17.41 9.62
C GLU A 171 -21.52 -16.23 10.59
N PRO A 172 -21.18 -16.49 11.87
CA PRO A 172 -21.12 -15.43 12.88
C PRO A 172 -19.85 -14.57 12.82
N ASP A 173 -18.85 -14.95 12.01
CA ASP A 173 -17.60 -14.21 11.85
C ASP A 173 -17.77 -13.08 10.83
N PRO A 174 -17.73 -11.79 11.24
CA PRO A 174 -17.92 -10.66 10.35
C PRO A 174 -16.67 -10.35 9.49
N ARG A 175 -15.50 -10.88 9.84
CA ARG A 175 -14.23 -10.53 9.18
C ARG A 175 -14.29 -10.76 7.68
N GLY A 176 -13.91 -9.72 6.93
CA GLY A 176 -13.98 -9.74 5.47
C GLY A 176 -12.65 -9.99 4.80
N LEU A 177 -11.55 -9.46 5.31
CA LEU A 177 -10.25 -9.55 4.65
C LEU A 177 -9.36 -10.62 5.32
N TYR A 178 -8.79 -11.46 4.47
CA TYR A 178 -7.80 -12.47 4.84
C TYR A 178 -6.54 -12.23 4.01
N VAL A 179 -5.78 -11.25 4.44
CA VAL A 179 -4.52 -10.79 3.83
C VAL A 179 -3.40 -10.93 4.87
N PRO A 180 -2.13 -11.11 4.45
CA PRO A 180 -1.01 -11.20 5.39
C PRO A 180 -0.77 -9.89 6.14
N GLU A 181 -0.12 -9.97 7.29
CA GLU A 181 0.46 -8.81 7.96
C GLU A 181 1.58 -8.23 7.07
N LEU A 182 1.59 -6.91 6.93
CA LEU A 182 2.61 -6.20 6.16
C LEU A 182 3.80 -5.82 7.05
N PRO A 183 5.02 -5.76 6.51
CA PRO A 183 6.15 -5.19 7.23
C PRO A 183 5.98 -3.67 7.38
N ASP A 184 6.79 -3.07 8.26
CA ASP A 184 6.90 -1.62 8.40
C ASP A 184 7.14 -0.96 7.03
N GLY A 185 6.64 0.26 6.85
CA GLY A 185 6.70 0.98 5.58
C GLY A 185 5.56 0.67 4.60
N TRP A 186 4.62 -0.22 4.95
CA TRP A 186 3.50 -0.61 4.09
C TRP A 186 2.19 -0.67 4.85
N LEU A 187 1.11 -0.30 4.18
CA LEU A 187 -0.26 -0.44 4.69
C LEU A 187 -1.22 -0.84 3.56
N TYR A 188 -2.42 -1.24 3.93
CA TYR A 188 -3.48 -1.50 2.97
C TYR A 188 -4.33 -0.27 2.75
N GLU A 189 -4.92 -0.15 1.55
CA GLU A 189 -5.96 0.81 1.24
C GLU A 189 -7.02 0.18 0.35
N GLY A 190 -8.28 0.47 0.64
CA GLY A 190 -9.39 0.06 -0.21
C GLY A 190 -9.78 1.16 -1.19
N PHE A 191 -10.24 0.76 -2.38
CA PHE A 191 -10.70 1.68 -3.42
C PHE A 191 -11.92 1.15 -4.15
N VAL A 192 -12.77 2.08 -4.60
CA VAL A 192 -13.78 1.82 -5.62
C VAL A 192 -13.52 2.75 -6.80
N ASP A 193 -13.55 2.20 -8.03
CA ASP A 193 -13.46 3.00 -9.25
C ASP A 193 -14.84 3.57 -9.57
N ILE A 194 -15.09 4.82 -9.17
CA ILE A 194 -16.37 5.50 -9.39
C ILE A 194 -16.25 6.36 -10.64
N GLU A 195 -16.95 5.95 -11.71
CA GLU A 195 -16.93 6.66 -13.00
C GLU A 195 -15.51 6.87 -13.60
N GLY A 196 -14.59 5.93 -13.32
CA GLY A 196 -13.19 5.99 -13.78
C GLY A 196 -12.27 6.81 -12.88
N ILE A 197 -12.73 7.19 -11.69
CA ILE A 197 -11.95 7.87 -10.67
C ILE A 197 -11.80 6.92 -9.47
N PRO A 198 -10.56 6.55 -9.09
CA PRO A 198 -10.34 5.77 -7.87
C PRO A 198 -10.70 6.60 -6.64
N VAL A 199 -11.59 6.09 -5.81
CA VAL A 199 -12.01 6.74 -4.57
C VAL A 199 -11.68 5.82 -3.41
N THR A 200 -10.88 6.32 -2.47
CA THR A 200 -10.46 5.56 -1.29
C THR A 200 -11.64 5.16 -0.41
N SER A 201 -11.54 4.00 0.20
CA SER A 201 -12.40 3.59 1.32
C SER A 201 -11.66 3.57 2.65
N GLY A 202 -10.47 4.18 2.70
CA GLY A 202 -9.63 4.28 3.90
C GLY A 202 -8.41 3.38 3.89
N LYS A 203 -7.39 3.83 4.63
CA LYS A 203 -6.12 3.12 4.86
C LYS A 203 -6.19 2.35 6.17
N PHE A 204 -5.56 1.18 6.24
CA PHE A 204 -5.55 0.35 7.46
C PHE A 204 -4.30 -0.54 7.52
N TRP A 205 -3.81 -0.79 8.73
CA TRP A 205 -2.76 -1.79 8.99
C TRP A 205 -3.35 -3.16 9.28
N ASP A 206 -4.38 -3.18 10.14
CA ASP A 206 -5.07 -4.42 10.50
C ASP A 206 -6.36 -4.54 9.68
N PRO A 207 -6.52 -5.61 8.87
CA PRO A 207 -7.70 -5.83 8.05
C PRO A 207 -8.98 -6.11 8.85
N TRP A 208 -8.88 -6.22 10.16
CA TRP A 208 -9.99 -6.51 11.07
C TRP A 208 -10.26 -5.39 12.08
N ASP A 209 -9.61 -4.25 11.91
CA ASP A 209 -9.83 -3.05 12.71
C ASP A 209 -10.31 -1.90 11.81
N ILE A 210 -10.79 -0.84 12.43
CA ILE A 210 -11.28 0.35 11.75
C ILE A 210 -10.16 0.98 10.92
N ASP A 211 -10.50 1.52 9.77
CA ASP A 211 -9.56 2.28 8.96
C ASP A 211 -9.23 3.66 9.60
N MET A 212 -8.25 4.34 9.00
CA MET A 212 -7.70 5.58 9.55
C MET A 212 -8.54 6.81 9.24
N SER A 213 -9.53 6.73 8.35
CA SER A 213 -10.31 7.89 7.92
C SER A 213 -11.61 7.48 7.23
N ALA A 214 -12.63 8.32 7.39
CA ALA A 214 -13.93 8.17 6.75
C ALA A 214 -14.38 9.52 6.15
N PRO A 215 -13.70 10.03 5.10
CA PRO A 215 -13.91 11.38 4.58
C PRO A 215 -15.26 11.60 3.90
N TYR A 216 -15.92 10.52 3.48
CA TYR A 216 -17.16 10.57 2.72
C TYR A 216 -18.38 10.10 3.50
N SER A 217 -18.17 9.50 4.65
CA SER A 217 -19.22 9.00 5.54
C SER A 217 -20.13 10.11 6.07
N GLY A 218 -21.34 9.74 6.42
CA GLY A 218 -22.31 10.65 7.02
C GLY A 218 -21.84 11.16 8.40
N PRO A 219 -22.46 12.22 8.90
CA PRO A 219 -22.14 12.70 10.22
C PRO A 219 -22.51 11.63 11.25
N ALA A 220 -21.61 11.37 12.18
CA ALA A 220 -21.83 10.51 13.34
C ALA A 220 -22.88 11.10 14.33
N ASP A 221 -23.70 12.06 13.91
CA ASP A 221 -24.70 12.78 14.70
C ASP A 221 -26.02 11.98 14.75
N MET A 222 -25.87 10.67 15.00
CA MET A 222 -27.03 9.82 15.16
C MET A 222 -27.49 9.84 16.61
N ASN A 223 -28.79 10.05 16.80
CA ASN A 223 -29.39 9.83 18.10
C ASN A 223 -29.14 8.38 18.52
N THR A 224 -28.61 8.18 19.73
CA THR A 224 -28.23 6.86 20.24
C THR A 224 -29.31 5.79 20.10
N THR A 225 -30.59 6.18 20.13
CA THR A 225 -31.71 5.27 19.94
C THR A 225 -31.79 4.75 18.50
N ASP A 226 -31.50 5.59 17.54
CA ASP A 226 -31.60 5.25 16.12
C ASP A 226 -30.45 4.31 15.69
N ILE A 227 -29.27 4.48 16.27
CA ILE A 227 -28.14 3.55 16.09
C ILE A 227 -28.51 2.14 16.53
N PHE A 228 -29.11 2.03 17.72
CA PHE A 228 -29.51 0.73 18.24
C PHE A 228 -30.57 0.06 17.36
N ASP A 229 -31.55 0.80 16.87
CA ASP A 229 -32.62 0.24 16.04
C ASP A 229 -32.11 -0.28 14.69
N VAL A 230 -31.18 0.44 14.04
CA VAL A 230 -30.63 0.03 12.73
C VAL A 230 -29.66 -1.15 12.85
N MET A 231 -28.89 -1.21 13.92
CA MET A 231 -27.82 -2.21 14.07
C MET A 231 -28.31 -3.49 14.77
N PHE A 232 -29.29 -3.39 15.63
CA PHE A 232 -29.74 -4.51 16.44
C PHE A 232 -30.99 -5.22 15.88
N ASP A 233 -31.63 -4.66 14.86
CA ASP A 233 -32.70 -5.37 14.16
C ASP A 233 -32.16 -6.57 13.33
N GLU A 234 -30.87 -6.53 12.98
CA GLU A 234 -30.16 -7.65 12.32
C GLU A 234 -29.21 -8.40 13.25
N TYR A 235 -28.77 -7.80 14.35
CA TYR A 235 -27.81 -8.37 15.31
C TYR A 235 -28.46 -8.45 16.69
N VAL A 236 -28.67 -9.66 17.17
CA VAL A 236 -29.31 -10.01 18.44
C VAL A 236 -28.95 -9.06 19.59
N SER A 237 -29.97 -8.39 20.13
CA SER A 237 -29.88 -7.46 21.27
C SER A 237 -29.37 -8.14 22.53
N VAL A 238 -28.29 -7.70 23.11
CA VAL A 238 -27.94 -7.98 24.50
C VAL A 238 -27.67 -6.65 25.19
N VAL A 239 -28.68 -6.15 25.92
CA VAL A 239 -28.52 -5.02 26.84
C VAL A 239 -28.11 -5.58 28.18
N VAL A 240 -26.94 -5.22 28.68
CA VAL A 240 -26.52 -5.54 30.06
C VAL A 240 -26.56 -4.26 30.88
N GLN A 241 -27.43 -4.17 31.84
CA GLN A 241 -27.48 -3.09 32.82
C GLN A 241 -26.57 -3.42 34.00
N GLY A 242 -25.55 -2.60 34.22
CA GLY A 242 -24.67 -2.69 35.39
C GLY A 242 -25.21 -1.89 36.59
N GLU A 243 -24.94 -2.35 37.82
CA GLU A 243 -25.44 -1.79 39.07
C GLU A 243 -24.93 -0.35 39.38
N ASN A 244 -24.01 0.23 38.62
CA ASN A 244 -23.40 1.52 38.89
C ASN A 244 -23.43 2.50 37.69
N GLY A 245 -24.32 2.30 36.73
CA GLY A 245 -24.47 3.23 35.60
C GLY A 245 -23.30 3.27 34.63
N THR A 246 -22.41 2.30 34.70
CA THR A 246 -21.31 2.12 33.71
C THR A 246 -21.65 0.88 32.91
N GLU A 247 -22.07 1.05 31.68
CA GLU A 247 -22.43 -0.06 30.82
C GLU A 247 -21.28 -0.33 29.85
N LEU A 248 -20.85 -1.57 29.83
CA LEU A 248 -19.93 -2.08 28.82
C LEU A 248 -20.78 -2.84 27.81
N PHE A 249 -20.98 -2.27 26.63
CA PHE A 249 -21.61 -3.00 25.56
C PHE A 249 -20.56 -3.82 24.84
N THR A 250 -20.76 -5.12 24.81
CA THR A 250 -20.10 -5.97 23.83
C THR A 250 -21.16 -6.30 22.79
N GLY A 251 -21.16 -5.52 21.72
CA GLY A 251 -21.81 -5.92 20.48
C GLY A 251 -21.08 -7.13 19.87
N PRO A 252 -21.42 -7.55 18.65
CA PRO A 252 -20.59 -8.48 17.91
C PRO A 252 -19.13 -8.03 18.01
N GLU A 253 -18.20 -8.97 18.17
CA GLU A 253 -16.79 -8.65 18.43
C GLU A 253 -16.31 -7.47 17.58
N GLY A 254 -15.79 -6.43 18.22
CA GLY A 254 -15.22 -5.24 17.55
C GLY A 254 -15.91 -3.91 17.89
N TRP A 255 -17.10 -3.89 18.44
CA TRP A 255 -17.78 -2.64 18.81
C TRP A 255 -17.24 -2.10 20.12
N ARG A 256 -16.67 -0.89 20.12
CA ARG A 256 -16.20 -0.21 21.33
C ARG A 256 -17.05 1.02 21.62
N MET A 257 -17.64 1.05 22.81
CA MET A 257 -18.26 2.24 23.37
C MET A 257 -17.25 2.95 24.28
N PHE A 258 -17.13 4.25 24.12
CA PHE A 258 -16.31 5.08 25.00
C PHE A 258 -17.22 5.94 25.88
N GLN A 259 -16.93 5.96 27.18
CA GLN A 259 -17.59 6.84 28.13
C GLN A 259 -16.79 8.14 28.22
N LYS A 260 -17.43 9.27 27.96
CA LYS A 260 -16.87 10.58 28.23
C LYS A 260 -17.23 11.03 29.63
N ASP A 261 -16.23 11.51 30.36
CA ASP A 261 -16.24 12.00 31.75
C ASP A 261 -17.59 12.46 32.28
N GLY A 262 -18.35 11.54 32.83
CA GLY A 262 -19.42 11.81 33.81
C GLY A 262 -20.73 12.40 33.32
N LEU A 263 -20.95 12.67 32.05
CA LEU A 263 -22.12 13.38 31.54
C LEU A 263 -22.76 12.78 30.27
N GLY A 264 -22.80 11.47 30.16
CA GLY A 264 -23.48 10.81 29.05
C GLY A 264 -22.53 9.97 28.17
N LEU A 265 -23.10 9.09 27.39
CA LEU A 265 -22.41 8.26 26.41
C LEU A 265 -22.27 9.11 25.13
N ASP A 266 -21.07 9.57 24.83
CA ASP A 266 -20.76 10.01 23.47
C ASP A 266 -20.40 8.76 22.67
N LEU A 267 -21.33 8.27 21.87
CA LEU A 267 -21.08 7.22 20.92
C LEU A 267 -20.45 7.83 19.68
N PHE A 268 -19.13 7.68 19.53
CA PHE A 268 -18.48 7.92 18.26
C PHE A 268 -18.64 6.66 17.42
N PHE A 269 -19.56 6.71 16.50
CA PHE A 269 -19.77 5.65 15.55
C PHE A 269 -18.98 5.97 14.28
N HIS A 270 -18.01 5.13 13.97
CA HIS A 270 -17.22 5.21 12.74
C HIS A 270 -17.57 4.10 11.75
N GLY A 271 -18.77 3.54 11.87
CA GLY A 271 -19.16 2.38 11.09
C GLY A 271 -18.81 1.04 11.77
N PRO A 272 -18.87 -0.07 11.04
CA PRO A 272 -18.37 -1.36 11.47
C PRO A 272 -16.89 -1.29 11.88
N PRO A 273 -16.43 -2.20 12.75
CA PRO A 273 -15.03 -2.24 13.16
C PRO A 273 -14.08 -2.67 12.05
N GLU A 274 -14.60 -3.19 10.96
CA GLU A 274 -13.84 -3.54 9.77
C GLU A 274 -13.67 -2.32 8.85
N PRO A 275 -12.63 -2.28 8.00
CA PRO A 275 -12.41 -1.18 7.07
C PRO A 275 -13.57 -1.00 6.07
N GLY A 276 -13.88 0.24 5.71
CA GLY A 276 -14.90 0.55 4.73
C GLY A 276 -15.34 2.01 4.74
N GLU A 277 -16.17 2.40 3.79
CA GLU A 277 -16.58 3.79 3.59
C GLU A 277 -18.01 3.90 3.07
N ASP A 278 -18.72 4.91 3.52
CA ASP A 278 -20.01 5.32 2.99
C ASP A 278 -19.83 6.54 2.08
N TYR A 279 -20.06 6.39 0.78
CA TYR A 279 -19.92 7.49 -0.18
C TYR A 279 -21.17 8.37 -0.21
N LEU A 280 -21.38 9.16 0.86
CA LEU A 280 -22.57 9.97 1.10
C LEU A 280 -22.31 11.48 0.94
N LEU A 281 -21.14 11.93 1.38
CA LEU A 281 -20.79 13.36 1.47
C LEU A 281 -19.43 13.62 0.81
N ASN A 282 -19.11 14.91 0.65
CA ASN A 282 -17.77 15.38 0.26
C ASN A 282 -17.21 14.73 -1.02
N ALA A 283 -18.07 14.44 -2.00
CA ALA A 283 -17.63 13.80 -3.24
C ALA A 283 -16.41 14.50 -3.86
N PRO A 284 -15.41 13.75 -4.34
CA PRO A 284 -14.30 14.30 -5.09
C PRO A 284 -14.75 15.11 -6.31
N PRO A 285 -13.94 16.04 -6.82
CA PRO A 285 -14.27 16.81 -8.02
C PRO A 285 -14.64 15.90 -9.20
N GLY A 286 -15.79 16.16 -9.80
CA GLY A 286 -16.30 15.37 -10.93
C GLY A 286 -17.31 14.28 -10.54
N LEU A 287 -17.40 13.92 -9.26
CA LEU A 287 -18.36 12.94 -8.75
C LEU A 287 -19.51 13.59 -7.99
N THR A 288 -20.55 12.81 -7.77
CA THR A 288 -21.71 13.19 -6.94
C THR A 288 -22.07 12.05 -6.02
N PHE A 289 -22.20 12.31 -4.72
CA PHE A 289 -22.66 11.37 -3.72
C PHE A 289 -24.08 11.71 -3.22
N PRO A 290 -24.88 10.75 -2.75
CA PRO A 290 -24.62 9.31 -2.78
C PRO A 290 -24.63 8.74 -4.20
N VAL A 291 -23.94 7.59 -4.40
CA VAL A 291 -23.79 6.92 -5.70
C VAL A 291 -24.08 5.43 -5.56
N ASP A 292 -24.79 4.82 -6.51
CA ASP A 292 -24.98 3.37 -6.55
C ASP A 292 -23.72 2.71 -7.11
N LEU A 293 -23.03 1.93 -6.27
CA LEU A 293 -21.78 1.26 -6.62
C LEU A 293 -21.96 0.01 -7.50
N ALA A 294 -23.19 -0.42 -7.79
CA ALA A 294 -23.44 -1.61 -8.58
C ALA A 294 -22.80 -1.51 -9.98
N GLY A 295 -22.01 -2.51 -10.34
CA GLY A 295 -21.28 -2.58 -11.61
C GLY A 295 -19.90 -1.94 -11.60
N MET A 296 -19.48 -1.32 -10.50
CA MET A 296 -18.17 -0.69 -10.36
C MET A 296 -17.09 -1.69 -9.95
N ASP A 297 -15.85 -1.39 -10.30
CA ASP A 297 -14.69 -2.17 -9.85
C ASP A 297 -14.23 -1.70 -8.48
N LEU A 298 -13.77 -2.65 -7.67
CA LEU A 298 -13.20 -2.39 -6.34
C LEU A 298 -11.95 -3.23 -6.14
N TYR A 299 -11.04 -2.73 -5.31
CA TYR A 299 -9.80 -3.43 -5.01
C TYR A 299 -9.21 -2.96 -3.69
N VAL A 300 -8.33 -3.78 -3.14
CA VAL A 300 -7.47 -3.44 -2.01
C VAL A 300 -6.03 -3.46 -2.52
N THR A 301 -5.32 -2.39 -2.29
CA THR A 301 -3.91 -2.21 -2.63
C THR A 301 -3.02 -2.34 -1.41
N ILE A 302 -1.73 -2.44 -1.66
CA ILE A 302 -0.66 -2.24 -0.69
C ILE A 302 -0.01 -0.92 -1.05
N GLU A 303 -0.04 0.03 -0.14
CA GLU A 303 0.44 1.39 -0.31
C GLU A 303 1.74 1.61 0.49
N PRO A 304 2.69 2.40 -0.02
CA PRO A 304 3.84 2.82 0.78
C PRO A 304 3.38 3.74 1.93
N ASP A 305 4.08 3.70 3.06
CA ASP A 305 3.87 4.60 4.19
C ASP A 305 5.20 5.29 4.56
N PRO A 306 5.33 6.62 4.40
CA PRO A 306 4.28 7.56 4.01
C PRO A 306 3.91 7.53 2.53
N ASP A 307 2.63 7.72 2.25
CA ASP A 307 2.08 7.93 0.92
C ASP A 307 1.18 9.17 0.94
N ASP A 308 1.36 10.07 -0.01
CA ASP A 308 0.54 11.28 -0.18
C ASP A 308 -0.19 11.32 -1.54
N SER A 309 -0.16 10.20 -2.27
CA SER A 309 -0.84 10.06 -3.55
C SER A 309 -2.32 9.70 -3.35
N PRO A 310 -3.27 10.40 -4.00
CA PRO A 310 -4.65 9.96 -4.06
C PRO A 310 -4.87 8.78 -5.05
N GLU A 311 -3.86 8.46 -5.84
CA GLU A 311 -3.92 7.38 -6.83
C GLU A 311 -3.43 6.08 -6.21
N PRO A 312 -4.12 4.96 -6.46
CA PRO A 312 -3.72 3.66 -5.90
C PRO A 312 -2.35 3.22 -6.39
N PHE A 313 -1.56 2.66 -5.50
CA PHE A 313 -0.30 2.02 -5.87
C PHE A 313 -0.54 0.73 -6.66
N GLY A 314 0.44 0.33 -7.49
CA GLY A 314 0.31 -0.78 -8.42
C GLY A 314 0.16 -2.18 -7.80
N LEU A 315 0.18 -2.30 -6.48
CA LEU A 315 0.10 -3.58 -5.77
C LEU A 315 -1.34 -3.92 -5.38
N LYS A 316 -2.20 -4.23 -6.34
CA LYS A 316 -3.58 -4.68 -6.08
C LYS A 316 -3.59 -6.11 -5.53
N THR A 317 -3.69 -6.25 -4.22
CA THR A 317 -3.69 -7.57 -3.57
C THR A 317 -5.01 -8.32 -3.70
N LEU A 318 -6.13 -7.58 -3.69
CA LEU A 318 -7.47 -8.11 -3.91
C LEU A 318 -8.20 -7.27 -4.95
N VAL A 319 -9.00 -7.92 -5.79
CA VAL A 319 -9.77 -7.26 -6.84
C VAL A 319 -11.17 -7.86 -6.97
N GLY A 320 -12.13 -7.06 -7.40
CA GLY A 320 -13.50 -7.49 -7.67
C GLY A 320 -14.27 -6.49 -8.52
N THR A 321 -15.41 -6.94 -9.03
CA THR A 321 -16.40 -6.09 -9.67
C THR A 321 -17.72 -6.29 -8.94
N ILE A 322 -18.33 -5.23 -8.47
CA ILE A 322 -19.63 -5.25 -7.80
C ILE A 322 -20.69 -5.69 -8.83
N PRO A 323 -21.50 -6.73 -8.55
CA PRO A 323 -22.52 -7.15 -9.51
C PRO A 323 -23.47 -6.02 -9.88
N VAL A 324 -23.85 -5.91 -11.15
CA VAL A 324 -24.81 -4.89 -11.62
C VAL A 324 -26.20 -4.99 -10.97
N ASN A 325 -26.51 -6.12 -10.36
CA ASN A 325 -27.73 -6.38 -9.60
C ASN A 325 -27.40 -6.65 -8.12
N ALA A 326 -26.33 -6.04 -7.63
CA ALA A 326 -25.95 -6.16 -6.23
C ALA A 326 -27.10 -5.69 -5.33
N VAL A 327 -27.23 -6.37 -4.20
CA VAL A 327 -28.16 -6.01 -3.12
C VAL A 327 -27.34 -5.75 -1.87
N SER A 328 -27.75 -4.78 -1.07
CA SER A 328 -27.11 -4.45 0.20
C SER A 328 -27.18 -5.62 1.19
N HIS A 329 -26.29 -5.61 2.17
CA HIS A 329 -26.22 -6.62 3.24
C HIS A 329 -26.06 -8.07 2.75
N HIS A 330 -25.52 -8.25 1.54
CA HIS A 330 -25.17 -9.56 0.99
C HIS A 330 -23.66 -9.68 0.83
N THR A 331 -23.10 -10.83 1.21
CA THR A 331 -21.65 -11.08 1.12
C THR A 331 -21.25 -11.33 -0.34
N TYR A 332 -20.31 -10.55 -0.81
CA TYR A 332 -19.64 -10.70 -2.11
C TYR A 332 -18.17 -11.06 -1.90
N ILE A 333 -17.52 -11.53 -2.96
CA ILE A 333 -16.15 -12.07 -2.90
C ILE A 333 -15.19 -11.17 -3.66
N LEU A 334 -14.05 -10.87 -3.03
CA LEU A 334 -12.83 -10.37 -3.68
C LEU A 334 -11.90 -11.53 -4.03
N ARG A 335 -11.19 -11.40 -5.14
CA ARG A 335 -10.24 -12.40 -5.63
C ARG A 335 -8.82 -11.88 -5.49
N PRO A 336 -7.82 -12.78 -5.37
CA PRO A 336 -6.42 -12.38 -5.41
C PRO A 336 -6.07 -11.62 -6.69
N GLY A 337 -5.35 -10.50 -6.54
CA GLY A 337 -4.85 -9.65 -7.63
C GLY A 337 -3.35 -9.76 -7.90
N PHE A 338 -2.61 -10.57 -7.14
CA PHE A 338 -1.15 -10.68 -7.15
C PHE A 338 -0.52 -11.03 -8.51
N MET A 339 -1.29 -11.54 -9.45
CA MET A 339 -0.81 -11.90 -10.79
C MET A 339 -0.29 -10.70 -11.59
N ASP A 340 -0.72 -9.50 -11.25
CA ASP A 340 -0.33 -8.25 -11.89
C ASP A 340 0.76 -7.50 -11.11
N PHE A 341 1.35 -8.13 -10.11
CA PHE A 341 2.41 -7.52 -9.30
C PHE A 341 3.65 -7.25 -10.16
N PRO A 342 4.34 -6.13 -9.89
CA PRO A 342 5.61 -5.82 -10.53
C PRO A 342 6.66 -6.91 -10.31
N THR A 343 7.49 -7.09 -11.31
CA THR A 343 8.62 -8.01 -11.27
C THR A 343 9.81 -7.40 -11.98
N GLY A 344 10.97 -7.99 -11.82
CA GLY A 344 12.17 -7.58 -12.57
C GLY A 344 13.27 -8.62 -12.56
N THR A 345 14.32 -8.27 -13.27
CA THR A 345 15.60 -8.97 -13.18
C THR A 345 16.72 -7.97 -12.93
N ALA A 346 17.74 -8.40 -12.20
CA ALA A 346 19.00 -7.69 -12.11
C ALA A 346 20.13 -8.60 -12.61
N THR A 347 20.95 -8.12 -13.53
CA THR A 347 22.06 -8.88 -14.12
C THR A 347 23.38 -8.19 -13.78
N LEU A 348 24.33 -8.95 -13.25
CA LEU A 348 25.69 -8.50 -13.00
C LEU A 348 26.51 -8.61 -14.30
N ASN A 349 27.16 -7.53 -14.76
CA ASN A 349 27.92 -7.46 -16.01
C ASN A 349 29.38 -7.06 -15.75
#